data_2f17079bce2ceec50542fa13645af3a6
#
_entry.id   2f17079bce2ceec50542fa13645af3a6
#
_cell.length_a   1.000
_cell.length_b   1.000
_cell.length_c   1.000
_cell.angle_alpha   90.00
_cell.angle_beta   90.00
_cell.angle_gamma   90.00
#
_symmetry.space_group_name_H-M   'P 1'
#
loop_
_entity.id
_entity.type
_entity.pdbx_description
1 polymer ?
#
loop_
_entity_poly.entity_id
_entity_poly.type
_entity_poly.pdbx_seq_one_letter_code
_entity_poly.pdbx_strand_id
1 'polypeptide(L)'
;LVMGATFIVKRIRGVKRPAIGSVLPSNDKPFLLLDCGANADCTAEHLKQFAQMGAIYSEKFVKVQSPRVALANIGTEDSKGDRLRHEAFDLLKDTKEINFIGNVETRDVPYGCCDVLVADGFTGNIILKLYEGVAGAMMANIKSIFKKSSITMLAAMMVKGGLLALKVRMDYSEFGGAPLLGVNGVVIKAHGSSDAKAIRNAIKQAKTCAEKNIVGTIAQSVRDAADAE
;
A
#
# COMPACT_ATOMS: atom_id res chain seq x y z
N LEU A 1 -8.66 -7.63 -14.18
CA LEU A 1 -7.21 -7.48 -14.16
C LEU A 1 -6.52 -8.67 -13.49
N VAL A 2 -6.82 -8.96 -12.19
CA VAL A 2 -6.15 -10.00 -11.40
C VAL A 2 -6.22 -11.37 -12.09
N MET A 3 -7.40 -11.81 -12.54
CA MET A 3 -7.57 -13.08 -13.26
C MET A 3 -6.72 -13.11 -14.55
N GLY A 4 -6.79 -12.05 -15.38
CA GLY A 4 -5.98 -11.98 -16.60
C GLY A 4 -4.48 -12.06 -16.34
N ALA A 5 -3.99 -11.32 -15.33
CA ALA A 5 -2.59 -11.39 -14.94
C ALA A 5 -2.21 -12.78 -14.41
N THR A 6 -3.06 -13.40 -13.58
CA THR A 6 -2.80 -14.73 -13.02
C THR A 6 -2.75 -15.83 -14.08
N PHE A 7 -3.62 -15.77 -15.09
CA PHE A 7 -3.68 -16.81 -16.13
C PHE A 7 -2.70 -16.58 -17.28
N ILE A 8 -2.45 -15.31 -17.68
CA ILE A 8 -1.62 -14.98 -18.85
C ILE A 8 -0.17 -14.72 -18.42
N VAL A 9 0.08 -13.82 -17.47
CA VAL A 9 1.42 -13.51 -16.96
C VAL A 9 1.90 -14.62 -16.02
N LYS A 10 0.97 -15.33 -15.38
CA LYS A 10 1.16 -16.39 -14.38
C LYS A 10 1.69 -15.85 -13.06
N ARG A 11 1.50 -16.62 -11.99
CA ARG A 11 2.07 -16.33 -10.66
C ARG A 11 3.53 -16.72 -10.60
N ILE A 12 4.30 -16.03 -9.79
CA ILE A 12 5.62 -16.46 -9.34
C ILE A 12 5.47 -17.84 -8.66
N ARG A 13 6.34 -18.78 -8.99
CA ARG A 13 6.32 -20.12 -8.38
C ARG A 13 6.52 -19.98 -6.86
N GLY A 14 5.65 -20.61 -6.08
CA GLY A 14 5.62 -20.51 -4.62
C GLY A 14 4.69 -19.43 -4.08
N VAL A 15 4.35 -18.39 -4.85
CA VAL A 15 3.35 -17.39 -4.45
C VAL A 15 1.95 -18.00 -4.52
N LYS A 16 1.25 -18.05 -3.38
CA LYS A 16 -0.11 -18.61 -3.28
C LYS A 16 -1.16 -17.68 -3.91
N ARG A 17 -1.08 -16.39 -3.66
CA ARG A 17 -2.00 -15.37 -4.19
C ARG A 17 -1.24 -14.09 -4.57
N PRO A 18 -1.47 -13.50 -5.75
CA PRO A 18 -1.00 -12.15 -6.03
C PRO A 18 -1.82 -11.14 -5.23
N ALA A 19 -1.21 -10.02 -4.87
CA ALA A 19 -1.85 -8.97 -4.08
C ALA A 19 -1.73 -7.60 -4.77
N ILE A 20 -2.77 -6.78 -4.65
CA ILE A 20 -2.77 -5.39 -5.15
C ILE A 20 -2.29 -4.48 -4.03
N GLY A 21 -1.19 -3.74 -4.27
CA GLY A 21 -0.70 -2.72 -3.35
C GLY A 21 -1.17 -1.32 -3.73
N SER A 22 -1.24 -0.44 -2.75
CA SER A 22 -1.41 1.00 -2.97
C SER A 22 -0.45 1.77 -2.08
N VAL A 23 0.33 2.68 -2.66
CA VAL A 23 1.18 3.58 -1.89
C VAL A 23 0.34 4.79 -1.50
N LEU A 24 0.20 5.01 -0.20
CA LEU A 24 -0.64 6.04 0.38
C LEU A 24 0.20 7.07 1.15
N PRO A 25 -0.21 8.34 1.15
CA PRO A 25 0.48 9.36 1.92
C PRO A 25 0.31 9.18 3.44
N SER A 26 1.31 9.57 4.21
CA SER A 26 1.20 9.78 5.65
C SER A 26 1.89 11.08 6.06
N ASN A 27 1.86 11.42 7.34
CA ASN A 27 2.50 12.63 7.85
C ASN A 27 4.03 12.58 7.77
N ASP A 28 4.61 11.40 7.88
CA ASP A 28 6.06 11.18 7.78
C ASP A 28 6.44 10.80 6.34
N LYS A 29 6.32 9.54 6.00
CA LYS A 29 6.67 8.97 4.69
C LYS A 29 5.50 8.17 4.14
N PRO A 30 5.35 8.08 2.80
CA PRO A 30 4.31 7.24 2.23
C PRO A 30 4.50 5.78 2.66
N PHE A 31 3.40 5.09 2.90
CA PHE A 31 3.37 3.67 3.25
C PHE A 31 2.69 2.84 2.16
N LEU A 32 3.03 1.56 2.10
CA LEU A 32 2.38 0.61 1.22
C LEU A 32 1.26 -0.13 1.97
N LEU A 33 0.04 -0.05 1.49
CA LEU A 33 -1.07 -0.91 1.92
C LEU A 33 -1.17 -2.12 0.98
N LEU A 34 -1.21 -3.33 1.52
CA LEU A 34 -1.24 -4.60 0.80
C LEU A 34 -2.01 -5.66 1.62
N ASP A 35 -3.08 -6.27 1.16
CA ASP A 35 -3.77 -6.25 -0.12
C ASP A 35 -4.92 -5.22 -0.16
N CYS A 36 -5.12 -4.55 -1.29
CA CYS A 36 -6.16 -3.53 -1.47
C CYS A 36 -7.38 -4.04 -2.28
N GLY A 37 -7.63 -5.36 -2.32
CA GLY A 37 -8.83 -5.90 -2.95
C GLY A 37 -8.61 -6.89 -4.08
N ALA A 38 -7.47 -7.59 -4.12
CA ALA A 38 -7.30 -8.76 -5.00
C ALA A 38 -7.91 -10.03 -4.38
N ASN A 39 -7.85 -10.16 -3.04
CA ASN A 39 -8.27 -11.37 -2.31
C ASN A 39 -9.14 -10.99 -1.12
N ALA A 40 -10.46 -11.19 -1.23
CA ALA A 40 -11.39 -10.89 -0.14
C ALA A 40 -11.16 -11.81 1.07
N ASP A 41 -10.98 -13.11 0.81
CA ASP A 41 -10.66 -14.11 1.82
C ASP A 41 -9.20 -14.50 1.75
N CYS A 42 -8.51 -14.42 2.89
CA CYS A 42 -7.10 -14.76 3.04
C CYS A 42 -6.88 -15.81 4.12
N THR A 43 -5.77 -16.52 4.02
CA THR A 43 -5.18 -17.31 5.11
C THR A 43 -4.01 -16.54 5.71
N ALA A 44 -3.57 -16.93 6.89
CA ALA A 44 -2.40 -16.35 7.53
C ALA A 44 -1.13 -16.41 6.64
N GLU A 45 -0.97 -17.49 5.90
CA GLU A 45 0.12 -17.68 4.95
C GLU A 45 0.05 -16.68 3.76
N HIS A 46 -1.16 -16.30 3.32
CA HIS A 46 -1.29 -15.23 2.33
C HIS A 46 -0.78 -13.90 2.89
N LEU A 47 -1.15 -13.57 4.13
CA LEU A 47 -0.71 -12.33 4.79
C LEU A 47 0.81 -12.32 5.03
N LYS A 48 1.42 -13.48 5.40
CA LYS A 48 2.88 -13.65 5.47
C LYS A 48 3.54 -13.31 4.12
N GLN A 49 3.06 -13.89 3.03
CA GLN A 49 3.60 -13.62 1.69
C GLN A 49 3.37 -12.17 1.25
N PHE A 50 2.24 -11.55 1.62
CA PHE A 50 2.00 -10.12 1.35
C PHE A 50 3.01 -9.25 2.11
N ALA A 51 3.30 -9.56 3.36
CA ALA A 51 4.32 -8.89 4.15
C ALA A 51 5.71 -8.94 3.50
N GLN A 52 6.14 -10.11 3.07
CA GLN A 52 7.43 -10.31 2.39
C GLN A 52 7.50 -9.54 1.05
N MET A 53 6.46 -9.67 0.21
CA MET A 53 6.37 -8.93 -1.06
C MET A 53 6.30 -7.41 -0.84
N GLY A 54 5.56 -6.98 0.19
CA GLY A 54 5.42 -5.57 0.56
C GLY A 54 6.74 -4.97 1.06
N ALA A 55 7.50 -5.69 1.87
CA ALA A 55 8.81 -5.27 2.35
C ALA A 55 9.79 -5.06 1.18
N ILE A 56 9.88 -6.03 0.26
CA ILE A 56 10.73 -5.94 -0.93
C ILE A 56 10.32 -4.74 -1.82
N TYR A 57 9.02 -4.54 -2.03
CA TYR A 57 8.52 -3.42 -2.81
C TYR A 57 8.82 -2.08 -2.14
N SER A 58 8.59 -1.96 -0.84
CA SER A 58 8.86 -0.75 -0.07
C SER A 58 10.36 -0.41 -0.10
N GLU A 59 11.23 -1.38 0.09
CA GLU A 59 12.68 -1.18 0.02
C GLU A 59 13.13 -0.73 -1.37
N LYS A 60 12.71 -1.43 -2.42
CA LYS A 60 13.19 -1.19 -3.78
C LYS A 60 12.53 0.00 -4.47
N PHE A 61 11.21 0.17 -4.32
CA PHE A 61 10.45 1.21 -5.00
C PHE A 61 10.30 2.47 -4.14
N VAL A 62 9.82 2.33 -2.89
CA VAL A 62 9.61 3.47 -1.98
C VAL A 62 10.95 3.95 -1.39
N LYS A 63 11.98 3.10 -1.39
CA LYS A 63 13.33 3.37 -0.90
C LYS A 63 13.42 3.54 0.62
N VAL A 64 12.64 2.75 1.34
CA VAL A 64 12.73 2.65 2.80
C VAL A 64 13.61 1.45 3.16
N GLN A 65 14.74 1.69 3.81
CA GLN A 65 15.60 0.60 4.30
C GLN A 65 14.97 -0.08 5.49
N SER A 66 14.98 -1.42 5.52
CA SER A 66 14.37 -2.25 6.57
C SER A 66 12.95 -1.77 6.95
N PRO A 67 12.00 -1.79 5.99
CA PRO A 67 10.68 -1.21 6.17
C PRO A 67 9.93 -1.86 7.33
N ARG A 68 9.33 -1.05 8.19
CA ARG A 68 8.50 -1.49 9.31
C ARG A 68 7.21 -2.09 8.76
N VAL A 69 7.05 -3.40 8.93
CA VAL A 69 5.88 -4.15 8.48
C VAL A 69 4.92 -4.33 9.65
N ALA A 70 3.67 -3.94 9.48
CA ALA A 70 2.64 -4.05 10.50
C ALA A 70 1.42 -4.82 9.99
N LEU A 71 0.73 -5.49 10.89
CA LEU A 71 -0.55 -6.14 10.62
C LEU A 71 -1.70 -5.20 11.02
N ALA A 72 -2.61 -4.93 10.08
CA ALA A 72 -3.82 -4.14 10.34
C ALA A 72 -4.73 -4.88 11.32
N ASN A 73 -5.02 -4.26 12.46
CA ASN A 73 -5.83 -4.85 13.50
C ASN A 73 -6.72 -3.81 14.21
N ILE A 74 -7.55 -4.26 15.15
CA ILE A 74 -8.46 -3.46 15.98
C ILE A 74 -7.83 -2.99 17.29
N GLY A 75 -6.60 -3.39 17.58
CA GLY A 75 -5.79 -3.02 18.75
C GLY A 75 -4.35 -3.41 18.52
N THR A 76 -3.44 -2.92 19.35
CA THR A 76 -1.99 -3.15 19.23
C THR A 76 -1.51 -4.39 19.97
N GLU A 77 -2.31 -4.93 20.89
CA GLU A 77 -1.96 -6.10 21.70
C GLU A 77 -1.96 -7.38 20.84
N ASP A 78 -1.07 -8.32 21.15
CA ASP A 78 -0.94 -9.61 20.44
C ASP A 78 -2.24 -10.43 20.46
N SER A 79 -3.08 -10.24 21.48
CA SER A 79 -4.35 -10.96 21.68
C SER A 79 -5.55 -10.36 20.94
N LYS A 80 -5.37 -9.27 20.19
CA LYS A 80 -6.46 -8.61 19.46
C LYS A 80 -6.68 -9.20 18.08
N GLY A 81 -7.90 -9.05 17.59
CA GLY A 81 -8.31 -9.46 16.25
C GLY A 81 -9.11 -10.75 16.23
N ASP A 82 -9.40 -11.21 15.02
CA ASP A 82 -10.03 -12.46 14.73
C ASP A 82 -9.01 -13.60 14.57
N ARG A 83 -9.49 -14.82 14.29
CA ARG A 83 -8.63 -15.99 14.10
C ARG A 83 -7.56 -15.75 13.04
N LEU A 84 -7.91 -15.11 11.91
CA LEU A 84 -6.95 -14.83 10.85
C LEU A 84 -5.80 -13.94 11.34
N ARG A 85 -6.11 -12.90 12.15
CA ARG A 85 -5.11 -11.96 12.67
C ARG A 85 -4.20 -12.63 13.69
N HIS A 86 -4.72 -13.51 14.54
CA HIS A 86 -3.91 -14.28 15.49
C HIS A 86 -2.95 -15.22 14.75
N GLU A 87 -3.46 -16.05 13.84
CA GLU A 87 -2.64 -16.97 13.03
C GLU A 87 -1.57 -16.21 12.20
N ALA A 88 -1.94 -15.05 11.62
CA ALA A 88 -1.01 -14.25 10.85
C ALA A 88 0.05 -13.57 11.71
N PHE A 89 -0.33 -13.09 12.89
CA PHE A 89 0.62 -12.47 13.83
C PHE A 89 1.73 -13.43 14.21
N ASP A 90 1.38 -14.67 14.59
CA ASP A 90 2.36 -15.70 14.96
C ASP A 90 3.32 -16.00 13.79
N LEU A 91 2.79 -16.18 12.57
CA LEU A 91 3.62 -16.42 11.38
C LEU A 91 4.52 -15.22 11.05
N LEU A 92 4.02 -14.00 11.15
CA LEU A 92 4.78 -12.79 10.85
C LEU A 92 5.90 -12.55 11.88
N LYS A 93 5.64 -12.84 13.15
CA LYS A 93 6.60 -12.72 14.25
C LYS A 93 7.80 -13.64 14.05
N ASP A 94 7.57 -14.85 13.51
CA ASP A 94 8.60 -15.82 13.24
C ASP A 94 9.32 -15.62 11.89
N THR A 95 8.85 -14.68 11.04
CA THR A 95 9.42 -14.39 9.72
C THR A 95 10.60 -13.44 9.84
N LYS A 96 11.84 -13.98 9.82
CA LYS A 96 13.09 -13.22 10.04
C LYS A 96 13.46 -12.26 8.90
N GLU A 97 12.90 -12.47 7.71
CA GLU A 97 13.20 -11.70 6.49
C GLU A 97 12.52 -10.34 6.45
N ILE A 98 11.64 -10.05 7.41
CA ILE A 98 10.92 -8.78 7.51
C ILE A 98 11.14 -8.12 8.88
N ASN A 99 11.08 -6.81 8.91
CA ASN A 99 11.05 -6.05 10.17
C ASN A 99 9.60 -5.92 10.65
N PHE A 100 9.05 -7.00 11.21
CA PHE A 100 7.69 -7.01 11.74
C PHE A 100 7.62 -6.26 13.06
N ILE A 101 6.74 -5.26 13.13
CA ILE A 101 6.56 -4.40 14.31
C ILE A 101 5.28 -4.69 15.11
N GLY A 102 4.55 -5.75 14.73
CA GLY A 102 3.32 -6.16 15.43
C GLY A 102 2.04 -5.63 14.81
N ASN A 103 0.97 -5.62 15.61
CA ASN A 103 -0.34 -5.09 15.25
C ASN A 103 -0.34 -3.56 15.28
N VAL A 104 -1.10 -2.93 14.37
CA VAL A 104 -1.37 -1.49 14.41
C VAL A 104 -2.85 -1.21 14.21
N GLU A 105 -3.35 -0.20 14.90
CA GLU A 105 -4.66 0.34 14.61
C GLU A 105 -4.61 1.25 13.38
N THR A 106 -5.58 1.11 12.50
CA THR A 106 -5.60 1.85 11.22
C THR A 106 -5.69 3.37 11.40
N ARG A 107 -6.17 3.85 12.56
CA ARG A 107 -6.18 5.29 12.91
C ARG A 107 -4.79 5.89 13.05
N ASP A 108 -3.77 5.07 13.38
CA ASP A 108 -2.40 5.54 13.62
C ASP A 108 -1.57 5.57 12.33
N VAL A 109 -2.02 4.88 11.28
CA VAL A 109 -1.33 4.79 9.98
C VAL A 109 -1.09 6.16 9.32
N PRO A 110 -2.04 7.12 9.33
CA PRO A 110 -1.80 8.46 8.79
C PRO A 110 -0.66 9.22 9.47
N TYR A 111 -0.29 8.83 10.68
CA TYR A 111 0.81 9.45 11.44
C TYR A 111 2.18 8.81 11.18
N GLY A 112 2.25 7.74 10.35
CA GLY A 112 3.51 7.12 9.95
C GLY A 112 4.00 6.03 10.91
N CYS A 113 3.09 5.28 11.53
CA CYS A 113 3.43 4.18 12.45
C CYS A 113 4.13 3.00 11.75
N CYS A 114 3.91 2.78 10.44
CA CYS A 114 4.51 1.71 9.66
C CYS A 114 4.83 2.15 8.23
N ASP A 115 5.64 1.35 7.52
CA ASP A 115 6.02 1.57 6.13
C ASP A 115 5.30 0.59 5.19
N VAL A 116 4.87 -0.56 5.71
CA VAL A 116 4.02 -1.54 5.03
C VAL A 116 2.90 -1.96 5.99
N LEU A 117 1.66 -1.76 5.56
CA LEU A 117 0.46 -2.21 6.26
C LEU A 117 -0.13 -3.42 5.56
N VAL A 118 -0.15 -4.56 6.23
CA VAL A 118 -0.67 -5.82 5.71
C VAL A 118 -2.11 -6.04 6.15
N ALA A 119 -2.96 -6.37 5.20
CA ALA A 119 -4.36 -6.71 5.43
C ALA A 119 -4.84 -7.75 4.41
N ASP A 120 -5.96 -8.43 4.69
CA ASP A 120 -6.73 -9.11 3.64
C ASP A 120 -7.35 -8.08 2.69
N GLY A 121 -7.69 -8.50 1.47
CA GLY A 121 -8.17 -7.56 0.45
C GLY A 121 -9.53 -6.95 0.74
N PHE A 122 -10.36 -7.55 1.59
CA PHE A 122 -11.62 -6.94 2.04
C PHE A 122 -11.34 -5.76 2.98
N THR A 123 -10.58 -6.01 4.04
CA THR A 123 -10.17 -4.99 5.02
C THR A 123 -9.35 -3.89 4.36
N GLY A 124 -8.36 -4.26 3.55
CA GLY A 124 -7.50 -3.28 2.87
C GLY A 124 -8.25 -2.42 1.86
N ASN A 125 -9.25 -2.96 1.16
CA ASN A 125 -10.08 -2.14 0.26
C ASN A 125 -10.98 -1.16 1.03
N ILE A 126 -11.49 -1.55 2.20
CA ILE A 126 -12.24 -0.64 3.09
C ILE A 126 -11.32 0.49 3.57
N ILE A 127 -10.13 0.16 4.05
CA ILE A 127 -9.12 1.15 4.49
C ILE A 127 -8.81 2.12 3.35
N LEU A 128 -8.49 1.61 2.15
CA LEU A 128 -8.18 2.41 0.97
C LEU A 128 -9.31 3.38 0.61
N LYS A 129 -10.54 2.86 0.51
CA LYS A 129 -11.72 3.66 0.12
C LYS A 129 -12.08 4.72 1.15
N LEU A 130 -11.98 4.38 2.44
CA LEU A 130 -12.19 5.35 3.51
C LEU A 130 -11.10 6.44 3.49
N TYR A 131 -9.84 6.05 3.32
CA TYR A 131 -8.71 6.98 3.25
C TYR A 131 -8.86 7.97 2.08
N GLU A 132 -9.17 7.48 0.88
CA GLU A 132 -9.45 8.28 -0.30
C GLU A 132 -10.65 9.24 -0.08
N GLY A 133 -11.74 8.71 0.48
CA GLY A 133 -12.97 9.46 0.72
C GLY A 133 -12.78 10.58 1.75
N VAL A 134 -12.11 10.30 2.88
CA VAL A 134 -11.84 11.30 3.92
C VAL A 134 -10.90 12.38 3.39
N ALA A 135 -9.83 12.03 2.69
CA ALA A 135 -8.92 13.00 2.09
C ALA A 135 -9.65 13.94 1.11
N GLY A 136 -10.49 13.38 0.24
CA GLY A 136 -11.31 14.15 -0.69
C GLY A 136 -12.29 15.11 0.01
N ALA A 137 -13.01 14.62 1.03
CA ALA A 137 -13.96 15.41 1.82
C ALA A 137 -13.26 16.55 2.56
N MET A 138 -12.10 16.29 3.18
CA MET A 138 -11.32 17.33 3.86
C MET A 138 -10.86 18.42 2.90
N MET A 139 -10.34 18.06 1.72
CA MET A 139 -9.93 19.04 0.71
C MET A 139 -11.10 19.87 0.18
N ALA A 140 -12.28 19.26 0.00
CA ALA A 140 -13.50 19.97 -0.40
C ALA A 140 -13.95 20.96 0.69
N ASN A 141 -13.92 20.58 1.97
CA ASN A 141 -14.25 21.44 3.09
C ASN A 141 -13.27 22.62 3.21
N ILE A 142 -11.97 22.39 3.11
CA ILE A 142 -10.96 23.46 3.09
C ILE A 142 -11.24 24.46 1.96
N LYS A 143 -11.50 23.96 0.74
CA LYS A 143 -11.85 24.79 -0.40
C LYS A 143 -13.14 25.60 -0.16
N SER A 144 -14.14 25.01 0.48
CA SER A 144 -15.40 25.66 0.82
C SER A 144 -15.19 26.84 1.79
N ILE A 145 -14.38 26.63 2.85
CA ILE A 145 -14.05 27.66 3.84
C ILE A 145 -13.42 28.87 3.16
N PHE A 146 -12.45 28.67 2.27
CA PHE A 146 -11.78 29.76 1.59
C PHE A 146 -12.63 30.47 0.52
N LYS A 147 -13.70 29.86 0.04
CA LYS A 147 -14.62 30.46 -0.92
C LYS A 147 -15.76 31.23 -0.26
N LYS A 148 -15.87 31.30 1.07
CA LYS A 148 -17.01 31.85 1.79
C LYS A 148 -17.15 33.37 1.66
N SER A 149 -16.05 34.12 1.53
CA SER A 149 -16.05 35.59 1.43
C SER A 149 -14.78 36.08 0.71
N SER A 150 -14.78 37.36 0.30
CA SER A 150 -13.62 38.01 -0.31
C SER A 150 -12.43 38.04 0.63
N ILE A 151 -12.63 38.15 1.95
CA ILE A 151 -11.57 38.14 2.96
C ILE A 151 -10.93 36.75 3.03
N THR A 152 -11.75 35.69 3.08
CA THR A 152 -11.23 34.31 3.10
C THR A 152 -10.53 33.94 1.79
N MET A 153 -10.96 34.49 0.65
CA MET A 153 -10.27 34.32 -0.63
C MET A 153 -8.88 34.99 -0.63
N LEU A 154 -8.79 36.21 -0.04
CA LEU A 154 -7.51 36.89 0.12
C LEU A 154 -6.56 36.08 1.05
N ALA A 155 -7.08 35.58 2.18
CA ALA A 155 -6.32 34.69 3.06
C ALA A 155 -5.86 33.41 2.34
N ALA A 156 -6.67 32.80 1.46
CA ALA A 156 -6.27 31.66 0.64
C ALA A 156 -5.09 31.98 -0.29
N MET A 157 -5.02 33.18 -0.84
CA MET A 157 -3.88 33.61 -1.66
C MET A 157 -2.59 33.69 -0.83
N MET A 158 -2.67 34.16 0.40
CA MET A 158 -1.51 34.25 1.31
C MET A 158 -0.95 32.87 1.69
N VAL A 159 -1.81 31.86 1.86
CA VAL A 159 -1.42 30.47 2.23
C VAL A 159 -1.38 29.50 1.04
N LYS A 160 -1.51 30.02 -0.19
CA LYS A 160 -1.62 29.22 -1.42
C LYS A 160 -0.50 28.19 -1.57
N GLY A 161 0.75 28.55 -1.23
CA GLY A 161 1.91 27.66 -1.30
C GLY A 161 1.73 26.44 -0.40
N GLY A 162 1.32 26.63 0.85
CA GLY A 162 1.04 25.55 1.80
C GLY A 162 -0.13 24.66 1.38
N LEU A 163 -1.20 25.24 0.86
CA LEU A 163 -2.36 24.49 0.35
C LEU A 163 -1.99 23.64 -0.87
N LEU A 164 -1.16 24.14 -1.77
CA LEU A 164 -0.67 23.37 -2.91
C LEU A 164 0.24 22.23 -2.47
N ALA A 165 1.15 22.48 -1.53
CA ALA A 165 2.01 21.44 -0.97
C ALA A 165 1.21 20.34 -0.27
N LEU A 166 0.18 20.72 0.52
CA LEU A 166 -0.74 19.76 1.14
C LEU A 166 -1.49 18.93 0.09
N LYS A 167 -2.01 19.59 -0.97
CA LYS A 167 -2.70 18.89 -2.06
C LYS A 167 -1.79 17.86 -2.75
N VAL A 168 -0.55 18.23 -3.07
CA VAL A 168 0.43 17.33 -3.69
C VAL A 168 0.76 16.16 -2.74
N ARG A 169 0.97 16.46 -1.45
CA ARG A 169 1.26 15.44 -0.43
C ARG A 169 0.13 14.42 -0.27
N MET A 170 -1.13 14.86 -0.37
CA MET A 170 -2.31 14.00 -0.25
C MET A 170 -2.75 13.35 -1.57
N ASP A 171 -2.06 13.65 -2.68
CA ASP A 171 -2.38 13.12 -4.00
C ASP A 171 -1.71 11.75 -4.22
N TYR A 172 -2.46 10.69 -3.97
CA TYR A 172 -1.98 9.31 -4.20
C TYR A 172 -1.64 9.02 -5.67
N SER A 173 -2.14 9.82 -6.64
CA SER A 173 -1.81 9.68 -8.06
C SER A 173 -0.34 10.00 -8.38
N GLU A 174 0.35 10.69 -7.48
CA GLU A 174 1.80 10.96 -7.60
C GLU A 174 2.62 9.67 -7.58
N PHE A 175 2.16 8.65 -6.86
CA PHE A 175 2.87 7.36 -6.75
C PHE A 175 2.60 6.42 -7.94
N GLY A 176 1.72 6.82 -8.88
CA GLY A 176 1.38 6.05 -10.07
C GLY A 176 0.10 5.24 -9.90
N GLY A 177 0.17 3.94 -10.22
CA GLY A 177 -0.93 3.00 -10.07
C GLY A 177 -0.73 2.04 -8.91
N ALA A 178 -1.66 1.10 -8.78
CA ALA A 178 -1.58 0.01 -7.82
C ALA A 178 -0.81 -1.19 -8.41
N PRO A 179 0.39 -1.55 -7.91
CA PRO A 179 1.12 -2.70 -8.38
C PRO A 179 0.42 -4.00 -8.00
N LEU A 180 0.37 -4.95 -8.92
CA LEU A 180 -0.02 -6.33 -8.64
C LEU A 180 1.26 -7.15 -8.39
N LEU A 181 1.54 -7.44 -7.13
CA LEU A 181 2.71 -8.19 -6.71
C LEU A 181 2.43 -9.70 -6.73
N GLY A 182 3.47 -10.52 -6.94
CA GLY A 182 3.36 -11.98 -6.94
C GLY A 182 3.04 -12.61 -8.30
N VAL A 183 3.08 -11.85 -9.38
CA VAL A 183 2.99 -12.35 -10.77
C VAL A 183 4.34 -12.26 -11.49
N ASN A 184 4.57 -13.11 -12.53
CA ASN A 184 5.83 -13.22 -13.27
C ASN A 184 6.10 -12.05 -14.23
N GLY A 185 5.60 -10.87 -13.93
CA GLY A 185 5.80 -9.66 -14.72
C GLY A 185 5.36 -8.44 -13.96
N VAL A 186 5.78 -7.27 -14.44
CA VAL A 186 5.34 -6.02 -13.85
C VAL A 186 3.94 -5.68 -14.35
N VAL A 187 2.98 -5.64 -13.43
CA VAL A 187 1.59 -5.28 -13.71
C VAL A 187 1.19 -4.14 -12.78
N ILE A 188 0.84 -3.00 -13.36
CA ILE A 188 0.38 -1.82 -12.63
C ILE A 188 -1.06 -1.51 -13.03
N LYS A 189 -1.96 -1.45 -12.05
CA LYS A 189 -3.37 -1.10 -12.25
C LYS A 189 -3.53 0.42 -12.13
N ALA A 190 -3.86 1.09 -13.22
CA ALA A 190 -4.36 2.47 -13.18
C ALA A 190 -5.85 2.49 -12.78
N HIS A 191 -6.29 3.56 -12.14
CA HIS A 191 -7.71 3.74 -11.80
C HIS A 191 -8.53 4.05 -13.07
N GLY A 192 -9.83 3.70 -13.08
CA GLY A 192 -10.70 3.97 -14.23
C GLY A 192 -10.87 5.47 -14.55
N SER A 193 -10.69 6.35 -13.56
CA SER A 193 -10.73 7.82 -13.72
C SER A 193 -9.35 8.46 -13.86
N SER A 194 -8.29 7.66 -14.15
CA SER A 194 -6.92 8.18 -14.29
C SER A 194 -6.80 9.17 -15.42
N ASP A 195 -6.22 10.34 -15.14
CA ASP A 195 -5.81 11.33 -16.13
C ASP A 195 -4.46 11.00 -16.76
N ALA A 196 -4.00 11.83 -17.69
CA ALA A 196 -2.72 11.66 -18.37
C ALA A 196 -1.51 11.65 -17.39
N LYS A 197 -1.58 12.42 -16.28
CA LYS A 197 -0.54 12.44 -15.24
C LYS A 197 -0.47 11.11 -14.52
N ALA A 198 -1.61 10.57 -14.09
CA ALA A 198 -1.69 9.29 -13.40
C ALA A 198 -1.19 8.14 -14.29
N ILE A 199 -1.57 8.10 -15.57
CA ILE A 199 -1.07 7.11 -16.54
C ILE A 199 0.45 7.23 -16.73
N ARG A 200 0.97 8.44 -16.90
CA ARG A 200 2.43 8.68 -17.00
C ARG A 200 3.16 8.16 -15.77
N ASN A 201 2.63 8.44 -14.58
CA ASN A 201 3.23 7.99 -13.34
C ASN A 201 3.16 6.46 -13.19
N ALA A 202 2.07 5.82 -13.62
CA ALA A 202 1.94 4.37 -13.66
C ALA A 202 2.96 3.71 -14.61
N ILE A 203 3.22 4.30 -15.78
CA ILE A 203 4.25 3.83 -16.73
C ILE A 203 5.64 3.99 -16.10
N LYS A 204 5.92 5.14 -15.47
CA LYS A 204 7.19 5.39 -14.77
C LYS A 204 7.41 4.39 -13.63
N GLN A 205 6.36 4.08 -12.87
CA GLN A 205 6.37 3.06 -11.82
C GLN A 205 6.70 1.69 -12.41
N ALA A 206 6.02 1.27 -13.49
CA ALA A 206 6.28 0.00 -14.17
C ALA A 206 7.75 -0.09 -14.64
N LYS A 207 8.28 0.97 -15.27
CA LYS A 207 9.68 1.05 -15.67
C LYS A 207 10.62 0.86 -14.47
N THR A 208 10.39 1.60 -13.38
CA THR A 208 11.21 1.51 -12.15
C THR A 208 11.15 0.09 -11.56
N CYS A 209 9.98 -0.53 -11.52
CA CYS A 209 9.83 -1.91 -11.02
C CYS A 209 10.63 -2.91 -11.86
N ALA A 210 10.66 -2.74 -13.18
CA ALA A 210 11.44 -3.57 -14.09
C ALA A 210 12.95 -3.34 -13.90
N GLU A 211 13.41 -2.08 -13.90
CA GLU A 211 14.81 -1.71 -13.72
C GLU A 211 15.38 -2.18 -12.35
N LYS A 212 14.56 -2.16 -11.31
CA LYS A 212 14.93 -2.62 -9.96
C LYS A 212 14.76 -4.12 -9.77
N ASN A 213 14.35 -4.85 -10.81
CA ASN A 213 14.13 -6.29 -10.79
C ASN A 213 13.27 -6.77 -9.59
N ILE A 214 12.18 -6.04 -9.28
CA ILE A 214 11.32 -6.34 -8.12
C ILE A 214 10.74 -7.74 -8.24
N VAL A 215 10.25 -8.13 -9.42
CA VAL A 215 9.70 -9.47 -9.69
C VAL A 215 10.72 -10.57 -9.42
N GLY A 216 11.95 -10.41 -9.91
CA GLY A 216 13.03 -11.38 -9.67
C GLY A 216 13.44 -11.47 -8.20
N THR A 217 13.45 -10.34 -7.49
CA THR A 217 13.75 -10.32 -6.04
C THR A 217 12.67 -11.03 -5.23
N ILE A 218 11.38 -10.80 -5.54
CA ILE A 218 10.28 -11.53 -4.89
C ILE A 218 10.38 -13.02 -5.19
N ALA A 219 10.66 -13.40 -6.45
CA ALA A 219 10.79 -14.79 -6.85
C ALA A 219 11.96 -15.49 -6.13
N GLN A 220 13.05 -14.79 -5.89
CA GLN A 220 14.19 -15.34 -5.12
C GLN A 220 13.83 -15.50 -3.65
N SER A 221 13.26 -14.48 -3.02
CA SER A 221 12.86 -14.53 -1.60
C SER A 221 11.89 -15.69 -1.30
N VAL A 222 10.92 -15.92 -2.22
CA VAL A 222 9.97 -17.04 -2.04
C VAL A 222 10.64 -18.40 -2.20
N ARG A 223 11.66 -18.54 -3.08
CA ARG A 223 12.44 -19.78 -3.19
C ARG A 223 13.27 -20.02 -1.94
N ASP A 224 14.01 -19.01 -1.47
CA ASP A 224 14.87 -19.11 -0.31
C ASP A 224 14.07 -19.50 0.95
N ALA A 225 12.84 -18.98 1.09
CA ALA A 225 11.93 -19.36 2.17
C ALA A 225 11.47 -20.83 2.07
N ALA A 226 11.21 -21.34 0.85
CA ALA A 226 10.80 -22.72 0.64
C ALA A 226 11.94 -23.73 0.82
N ASP A 227 13.19 -23.31 0.60
CA ASP A 227 14.39 -24.16 0.80
C ASP A 227 14.81 -24.21 2.28
N ALA A 228 14.28 -23.29 3.13
CA ALA A 228 14.56 -23.21 4.56
C ALA A 228 13.56 -23.96 5.46
N GLU A 229 12.39 -24.33 4.91
CA GLU A 229 11.34 -25.17 5.55
C GLU A 229 11.62 -26.66 5.31
#